data_a325bf7363a019ae6caa5867d934e671
#
_entry.id   a325bf7363a019ae6caa5867d934e671
#
_cell.length_a   1.000
_cell.length_b   1.000
_cell.length_c   1.000
_cell.angle_alpha   90.00
_cell.angle_beta   90.00
_cell.angle_gamma   90.00
#
_symmetry.space_group_name_H-M   'P 1'
#
loop_
_entity.id
_entity.type
_entity.pdbx_description
1 polymer ?
#
loop_
_entity_poly.entity_id
_entity_poly.type
_entity_poly.pdbx_seq_one_letter_code
_entity_poly.pdbx_strand_id
1 'polypeptide(L)'
;DPWSGNGSAQAGDLIKVDVGCLVNGYTSDTGRTYVLGPPEDLQARLHDALMKGFIAGSALLAPGIALAEVHVVTQDAIRAAGFSDYTRGHFGHGLGAGLGSEEWPFISADATTVFEPGMVMAFECPWYITGVGGLIIENQVLITETGHEMMNSLPFDLIEV
;
A
#
# COMPACT_ATOMS: atom_id res chain seq x y z
N ASP A 1 17.47 -1.23 -17.22
CA ASP A 1 17.22 -0.48 -15.98
C ASP A 1 15.74 -0.14 -15.92
N PRO A 2 14.94 -0.76 -15.04
CA PRO A 2 13.50 -0.51 -14.93
C PRO A 2 13.18 0.95 -14.51
N TRP A 3 14.18 1.68 -14.08
CA TRP A 3 14.05 3.06 -13.58
C TRP A 3 14.40 4.14 -14.62
N SER A 4 14.87 3.76 -15.79
CA SER A 4 15.36 4.69 -16.81
C SER A 4 14.67 4.56 -18.16
N GLY A 5 13.38 4.27 -18.18
CA GLY A 5 12.60 4.29 -19.40
C GLY A 5 12.53 5.71 -19.99
N ASN A 6 13.07 5.89 -21.19
CA ASN A 6 12.92 7.13 -21.97
C ASN A 6 11.62 7.14 -22.81
N GLY A 7 10.70 6.23 -22.53
CA GLY A 7 9.42 6.10 -23.23
C GLY A 7 8.41 7.12 -22.73
N SER A 8 7.55 7.57 -23.63
CA SER A 8 6.29 8.25 -23.26
C SER A 8 5.25 7.19 -22.88
N ALA A 9 4.44 7.48 -21.88
CA ALA A 9 3.31 6.62 -21.53
C ALA A 9 2.33 6.50 -22.71
N GLN A 10 1.79 5.32 -22.91
CA GLN A 10 0.85 4.99 -23.99
C GLN A 10 -0.51 4.62 -23.37
N ALA A 11 -1.57 4.70 -24.17
CA ALA A 11 -2.89 4.24 -23.73
C ALA A 11 -2.82 2.77 -23.25
N GLY A 12 -3.37 2.52 -22.06
CA GLY A 12 -3.31 1.23 -21.37
C GLY A 12 -2.16 1.09 -20.38
N ASP A 13 -1.17 2.00 -20.36
CA ASP A 13 -0.10 1.95 -19.38
C ASP A 13 -0.60 2.30 -17.98
N LEU A 14 -0.13 1.53 -16.99
CA LEU A 14 -0.31 1.85 -15.57
C LEU A 14 0.75 2.86 -15.12
N ILE A 15 0.31 3.85 -14.36
CA ILE A 15 1.17 4.86 -13.74
C ILE A 15 1.07 4.69 -12.23
N LYS A 16 2.06 4.02 -11.65
CA LYS A 16 2.22 3.95 -10.19
C LYS A 16 2.83 5.25 -9.70
N VAL A 17 2.14 5.93 -8.83
CA VAL A 17 2.63 7.09 -8.10
C VAL A 17 2.79 6.71 -6.64
N ASP A 18 4.00 6.90 -6.12
CA ASP A 18 4.38 6.60 -4.75
C ASP A 18 5.27 7.75 -4.30
N VAL A 19 4.73 8.58 -3.42
CA VAL A 19 5.29 9.90 -3.13
C VAL A 19 5.17 10.25 -1.66
N GLY A 20 6.21 10.90 -1.17
CA GLY A 20 6.25 11.46 0.15
C GLY A 20 6.82 12.87 0.16
N CYS A 21 6.71 13.51 1.30
CA CYS A 21 7.35 14.79 1.57
C CYS A 21 8.01 14.76 2.94
N LEU A 22 8.93 15.72 3.14
CA LEU A 22 9.58 15.93 4.43
C LEU A 22 9.19 17.31 4.95
N VAL A 23 8.52 17.35 6.11
CA VAL A 23 8.11 18.58 6.76
C VAL A 23 8.62 18.59 8.19
N ASN A 24 9.47 19.57 8.52
CA ASN A 24 10.08 19.73 9.84
C ASN A 24 10.80 18.46 10.34
N GLY A 25 11.36 17.66 9.44
CA GLY A 25 12.05 16.42 9.77
C GLY A 25 11.16 15.18 9.83
N TYR A 26 9.86 15.29 9.61
CA TYR A 26 8.94 14.14 9.54
C TYR A 26 8.59 13.81 8.09
N THR A 27 8.63 12.51 7.77
CA THR A 27 8.30 11.97 6.45
C THR A 27 6.81 11.63 6.34
N SER A 28 6.29 11.72 5.11
CA SER A 28 5.00 11.14 4.73
C SER A 28 5.17 10.16 3.59
N ASP A 29 4.20 9.25 3.40
CA ASP A 29 4.18 8.30 2.32
C ASP A 29 2.75 8.00 1.87
N THR A 30 2.52 7.98 0.55
CA THR A 30 1.20 7.72 -0.02
C THR A 30 1.33 7.27 -1.48
N GLY A 31 0.61 6.20 -1.84
CA GLY A 31 0.66 5.62 -3.18
C GLY A 31 -0.70 5.43 -3.83
N ARG A 32 -0.77 5.68 -5.14
CA ARG A 32 -1.94 5.46 -6.00
C ARG A 32 -1.54 4.92 -7.35
N THR A 33 -2.49 4.23 -7.97
CA THR A 33 -2.36 3.76 -9.35
C THR A 33 -3.30 4.52 -10.26
N TYR A 34 -2.76 4.96 -11.36
CA TYR A 34 -3.50 5.57 -12.48
C TYR A 34 -3.34 4.69 -13.71
N VAL A 35 -4.26 4.83 -14.66
CA VAL A 35 -4.17 4.19 -15.98
C VAL A 35 -4.40 5.24 -17.07
N LEU A 36 -3.60 5.21 -18.11
CA LEU A 36 -3.77 6.12 -19.24
C LEU A 36 -4.86 5.59 -20.19
N GLY A 37 -6.04 6.24 -20.17
CA GLY A 37 -7.26 5.75 -20.82
C GLY A 37 -7.89 4.56 -20.08
N PRO A 38 -8.84 3.84 -20.70
CA PRO A 38 -9.58 2.79 -20.03
C PRO A 38 -8.68 1.61 -19.61
N PRO A 39 -8.83 1.10 -18.35
CA PRO A 39 -8.08 -0.04 -17.90
C PRO A 39 -8.44 -1.33 -18.65
N GLU A 40 -7.47 -2.20 -18.83
CA GLU A 40 -7.72 -3.57 -19.25
C GLU A 40 -8.39 -4.39 -18.13
N ASP A 41 -9.16 -5.43 -18.50
CA ASP A 41 -9.84 -6.30 -17.53
C ASP A 41 -8.89 -6.87 -16.46
N LEU A 42 -7.67 -7.25 -16.84
CA LEU A 42 -6.69 -7.76 -15.90
C LEU A 42 -6.24 -6.69 -14.91
N GLN A 43 -5.97 -5.47 -15.38
CA GLN A 43 -5.55 -4.35 -14.53
C GLN A 43 -6.63 -4.00 -13.51
N ALA A 44 -7.90 -3.93 -13.94
CA ALA A 44 -9.04 -3.67 -13.06
C ALA A 44 -9.19 -4.77 -12.00
N ARG A 45 -9.05 -6.04 -12.36
CA ARG A 45 -9.12 -7.17 -11.42
C ARG A 45 -7.96 -7.19 -10.43
N LEU A 46 -6.75 -6.85 -10.87
CA LEU A 46 -5.58 -6.75 -10.00
C LEU A 46 -5.77 -5.64 -8.97
N HIS A 47 -6.21 -4.48 -9.42
CA HIS A 47 -6.49 -3.34 -8.52
C HIS A 47 -7.62 -3.67 -7.52
N ASP A 48 -8.71 -4.30 -7.97
CA ASP A 48 -9.81 -4.75 -7.08
C ASP A 48 -9.32 -5.75 -6.02
N ALA A 49 -8.42 -6.66 -6.39
CA ALA A 49 -7.84 -7.60 -5.43
C ALA A 49 -6.97 -6.88 -4.37
N LEU A 50 -6.13 -5.93 -4.77
CA LEU A 50 -5.35 -5.12 -3.84
C LEU A 50 -6.26 -4.28 -2.93
N MET A 51 -7.35 -3.72 -3.47
CA MET A 51 -8.35 -2.99 -2.69
C MET A 51 -9.01 -3.88 -1.62
N LYS A 52 -9.36 -5.12 -1.96
CA LYS A 52 -9.91 -6.07 -0.99
C LYS A 52 -8.92 -6.37 0.14
N GLY A 53 -7.65 -6.55 -0.20
CA GLY A 53 -6.60 -6.70 0.81
C GLY A 53 -6.44 -5.46 1.68
N PHE A 54 -6.39 -4.28 1.06
CA PHE A 54 -6.28 -3.02 1.77
C PHE A 54 -7.45 -2.80 2.74
N ILE A 55 -8.69 -3.05 2.31
CA ILE A 55 -9.88 -2.94 3.18
C ILE A 55 -9.82 -3.95 4.33
N ALA A 56 -9.47 -5.21 4.05
CA ALA A 56 -9.40 -6.25 5.06
C ALA A 56 -8.32 -5.97 6.11
N GLY A 57 -7.12 -5.57 5.68
CA GLY A 57 -6.02 -5.23 6.58
C GLY A 57 -6.26 -3.95 7.37
N SER A 58 -6.73 -2.89 6.71
CA SER A 58 -7.00 -1.62 7.40
C SER A 58 -8.07 -1.74 8.49
N ALA A 59 -9.04 -2.62 8.33
CA ALA A 59 -10.06 -2.88 9.35
C ALA A 59 -9.50 -3.39 10.69
N LEU A 60 -8.27 -3.92 10.70
CA LEU A 60 -7.59 -4.43 11.88
C LEU A 60 -6.62 -3.41 12.53
N LEU A 61 -6.36 -2.28 11.89
CA LEU A 61 -5.40 -1.30 12.41
C LEU A 61 -5.92 -0.67 13.70
N ALA A 62 -5.51 -1.22 14.84
CA ALA A 62 -5.91 -0.75 16.17
C ALA A 62 -4.85 -1.13 17.23
N PRO A 63 -4.79 -0.42 18.37
CA PRO A 63 -3.88 -0.76 19.44
C PRO A 63 -4.01 -2.20 19.90
N GLY A 64 -2.87 -2.86 20.13
CA GLY A 64 -2.81 -4.23 20.63
C GLY A 64 -2.92 -5.32 19.56
N ILE A 65 -3.31 -4.99 18.35
CA ILE A 65 -3.31 -5.94 17.23
C ILE A 65 -1.87 -6.18 16.75
N ALA A 66 -1.52 -7.44 16.50
CA ALA A 66 -0.19 -7.79 16.00
C ALA A 66 -0.04 -7.36 14.53
N LEU A 67 1.12 -6.76 14.19
CA LEU A 67 1.40 -6.39 12.80
C LEU A 67 1.38 -7.61 11.87
N ALA A 68 1.85 -8.76 12.36
CA ALA A 68 1.81 -10.02 11.63
C ALA A 68 0.37 -10.48 11.30
N GLU A 69 -0.60 -10.21 12.15
CA GLU A 69 -2.01 -10.53 11.89
C GLU A 69 -2.56 -9.71 10.72
N VAL A 70 -2.25 -8.42 10.69
CA VAL A 70 -2.62 -7.54 9.57
C VAL A 70 -1.99 -8.02 8.26
N HIS A 71 -0.70 -8.42 8.30
CA HIS A 71 -0.04 -9.00 7.12
C HIS A 71 -0.79 -10.23 6.58
N VAL A 72 -1.10 -11.19 7.46
CA VAL A 72 -1.78 -12.44 7.07
C VAL A 72 -3.14 -12.15 6.46
N VAL A 73 -3.97 -11.35 7.15
CA VAL A 73 -5.33 -11.03 6.69
C VAL A 73 -5.32 -10.28 5.34
N THR A 74 -4.39 -9.34 5.18
CA THR A 74 -4.24 -8.58 3.92
C THR A 74 -3.87 -9.52 2.76
N GLN A 75 -2.87 -10.37 2.96
CA GLN A 75 -2.40 -11.30 1.92
C GLN A 75 -3.47 -12.32 1.55
N ASP A 76 -4.17 -12.88 2.55
CA ASP A 76 -5.21 -13.87 2.33
C ASP A 76 -6.42 -13.28 1.60
N ALA A 77 -6.79 -12.03 1.88
CA ALA A 77 -7.87 -11.34 1.16
C ALA A 77 -7.52 -11.13 -0.34
N ILE A 78 -6.27 -10.75 -0.65
CA ILE A 78 -5.81 -10.63 -2.04
C ILE A 78 -5.83 -11.99 -2.75
N ARG A 79 -5.36 -13.04 -2.09
CA ARG A 79 -5.37 -14.41 -2.62
C ARG A 79 -6.78 -14.92 -2.88
N ALA A 80 -7.69 -14.67 -1.95
CA ALA A 80 -9.10 -15.05 -2.07
C ALA A 80 -9.82 -14.30 -3.22
N ALA A 81 -9.30 -13.14 -3.63
CA ALA A 81 -9.81 -12.39 -4.79
C ALA A 81 -9.42 -13.00 -6.15
N GLY A 82 -8.79 -14.19 -6.17
CA GLY A 82 -8.46 -14.95 -7.38
C GLY A 82 -6.99 -14.96 -7.76
N PHE A 83 -6.10 -14.52 -6.87
CA PHE A 83 -4.67 -14.44 -7.11
C PHE A 83 -3.88 -15.21 -6.05
N SER A 84 -4.06 -16.54 -6.03
CA SER A 84 -3.52 -17.47 -5.01
C SER A 84 -2.01 -17.37 -4.83
N ASP A 85 -1.28 -16.98 -5.85
CA ASP A 85 0.18 -16.92 -5.86
C ASP A 85 0.73 -15.57 -5.37
N TYR A 86 -0.16 -14.62 -5.05
CA TYR A 86 0.26 -13.34 -4.51
C TYR A 86 1.04 -13.52 -3.21
N THR A 87 2.19 -12.88 -3.13
CA THR A 87 3.01 -12.86 -1.91
C THR A 87 3.73 -11.52 -1.78
N ARG A 88 3.83 -11.04 -0.54
CA ARG A 88 4.51 -9.80 -0.22
C ARG A 88 5.32 -9.97 1.08
N GLY A 89 6.50 -9.35 1.15
CA GLY A 89 7.33 -9.37 2.36
C GLY A 89 6.71 -8.58 3.50
N HIS A 90 6.17 -7.41 3.21
CA HIS A 90 5.44 -6.56 4.17
C HIS A 90 4.32 -5.77 3.46
N PHE A 91 3.36 -5.31 4.24
CA PHE A 91 2.27 -4.44 3.81
C PHE A 91 2.37 -3.06 4.46
N GLY A 92 3.56 -2.59 4.70
CA GLY A 92 3.81 -1.27 5.24
C GLY A 92 4.89 -1.24 6.30
N HIS A 93 5.16 -0.04 6.77
CA HIS A 93 6.29 0.29 7.64
C HIS A 93 5.98 1.50 8.51
N GLY A 94 6.82 1.74 9.52
CA GLY A 94 6.77 2.96 10.32
C GLY A 94 7.13 4.19 9.49
N LEU A 95 6.56 5.31 9.88
CA LEU A 95 6.88 6.64 9.38
C LEU A 95 7.20 7.58 10.54
N GLY A 96 8.23 8.39 10.40
CA GLY A 96 8.63 9.31 11.45
C GLY A 96 9.72 10.30 11.05
N ALA A 97 10.68 10.50 11.94
CA ALA A 97 11.79 11.44 11.78
C ALA A 97 13.10 10.75 11.37
N GLY A 98 13.02 9.55 10.81
CA GLY A 98 14.17 8.81 10.32
C GLY A 98 14.79 9.39 9.06
N LEU A 99 15.95 8.87 8.70
CA LEU A 99 16.67 9.28 7.49
C LEU A 99 16.21 8.50 6.24
N GLY A 100 15.38 7.47 6.40
CA GLY A 100 14.84 6.64 5.33
C GLY A 100 13.36 6.92 5.07
N SER A 101 12.87 6.48 3.92
CA SER A 101 11.44 6.49 3.62
C SER A 101 10.70 5.40 4.39
N GLU A 102 11.38 4.31 4.75
CA GLU A 102 10.81 3.19 5.48
C GLU A 102 11.54 3.01 6.83
N GLU A 103 10.76 2.96 7.90
CA GLU A 103 11.25 2.75 9.26
C GLU A 103 10.62 1.51 9.88
N TRP A 104 11.33 0.89 10.84
CA TRP A 104 10.75 -0.13 11.70
C TRP A 104 9.61 0.49 12.57
N PRO A 105 8.53 -0.25 12.87
CA PRO A 105 8.28 -1.65 12.54
C PRO A 105 7.68 -1.87 11.15
N PHE A 106 7.89 -3.08 10.58
CA PHE A 106 7.27 -3.50 9.33
C PHE A 106 6.03 -4.36 9.59
N ILE A 107 4.99 -4.19 8.78
CA ILE A 107 3.80 -5.05 8.78
C ILE A 107 4.13 -6.31 7.97
N SER A 108 4.85 -7.23 8.59
CA SER A 108 5.38 -8.45 7.97
C SER A 108 4.91 -9.71 8.72
N ALA A 109 5.01 -10.87 8.06
CA ALA A 109 4.57 -12.15 8.64
C ALA A 109 5.34 -12.57 9.89
N ASP A 110 6.57 -12.12 10.04
CA ASP A 110 7.48 -12.39 11.15
C ASP A 110 7.54 -11.25 12.20
N ALA A 111 6.68 -10.23 12.04
CA ALA A 111 6.62 -9.13 13.01
C ALA A 111 6.23 -9.62 14.41
N THR A 112 6.99 -9.19 15.41
CA THR A 112 6.73 -9.52 16.83
C THR A 112 6.11 -8.35 17.60
N THR A 113 5.85 -7.24 16.92
CA THR A 113 5.33 -5.99 17.47
C THR A 113 3.82 -5.93 17.35
N VAL A 114 3.16 -5.25 18.26
CA VAL A 114 1.75 -4.85 18.18
C VAL A 114 1.66 -3.36 17.84
N PHE A 115 0.53 -2.93 17.30
CA PHE A 115 0.28 -1.50 17.13
C PHE A 115 0.10 -0.82 18.49
N GLU A 116 0.68 0.36 18.64
CA GLU A 116 0.56 1.21 19.83
C GLU A 116 -0.02 2.58 19.42
N PRO A 117 -0.82 3.23 20.28
CA PRO A 117 -1.30 4.58 20.03
C PRO A 117 -0.15 5.56 19.76
N GLY A 118 -0.32 6.41 18.78
CA GLY A 118 0.67 7.38 18.32
C GLY A 118 1.62 6.88 17.23
N MET A 119 1.60 5.58 16.90
CA MET A 119 2.33 5.09 15.73
C MET A 119 1.75 5.70 14.45
N VAL A 120 2.63 6.18 13.59
CA VAL A 120 2.29 6.57 12.21
C VAL A 120 2.90 5.53 11.28
N MET A 121 2.07 4.97 10.43
CA MET A 121 2.44 3.88 9.53
C MET A 121 2.10 4.24 8.09
N ALA A 122 2.92 3.84 7.13
CA ALA A 122 2.45 3.59 5.78
C ALA A 122 1.79 2.21 5.76
N PHE A 123 0.56 2.11 5.26
CA PHE A 123 -0.10 0.84 5.00
C PHE A 123 -0.35 0.71 3.51
N GLU A 124 0.26 -0.29 2.88
CA GLU A 124 0.38 -0.42 1.43
C GLU A 124 0.05 -1.82 0.93
N CYS A 125 -0.55 -1.88 -0.27
CA CYS A 125 -0.75 -3.10 -1.04
C CYS A 125 -0.18 -2.90 -2.46
N PRO A 126 1.12 -3.10 -2.68
CA PRO A 126 1.73 -2.98 -3.99
C PRO A 126 1.78 -4.32 -4.73
N TRP A 127 1.81 -4.26 -6.07
CA TRP A 127 2.07 -5.42 -6.92
C TRP A 127 2.82 -5.00 -8.19
N TYR A 128 3.88 -5.75 -8.51
CA TYR A 128 4.70 -5.53 -9.70
C TYR A 128 4.65 -6.78 -10.57
N ILE A 129 4.11 -6.65 -11.79
CA ILE A 129 3.87 -7.79 -12.69
C ILE A 129 4.54 -7.52 -14.02
N THR A 130 5.48 -8.39 -14.40
CA THR A 130 6.16 -8.29 -15.70
C THR A 130 5.14 -8.33 -16.85
N GLY A 131 5.20 -7.34 -17.73
CA GLY A 131 4.31 -7.21 -18.88
C GLY A 131 2.95 -6.57 -18.58
N VAL A 132 2.67 -6.23 -17.31
CA VAL A 132 1.44 -5.50 -16.91
C VAL A 132 1.79 -4.13 -16.34
N GLY A 133 2.72 -4.07 -15.38
CA GLY A 133 3.11 -2.83 -14.72
C GLY A 133 3.16 -2.96 -13.21
N GLY A 134 3.21 -1.81 -12.54
CA GLY A 134 3.16 -1.68 -11.09
C GLY A 134 1.84 -1.07 -10.63
N LEU A 135 1.26 -1.65 -9.58
CA LEU A 135 0.08 -1.13 -8.91
C LEU A 135 0.41 -0.87 -7.43
N ILE A 136 -0.26 0.09 -6.83
CA ILE A 136 -0.20 0.36 -5.39
C ILE A 136 -1.50 1.01 -4.91
N ILE A 137 -1.90 0.64 -3.71
CA ILE A 137 -2.87 1.37 -2.88
C ILE A 137 -2.18 1.57 -1.54
N GLU A 138 -2.00 2.80 -1.13
CA GLU A 138 -1.24 3.14 0.07
C GLU A 138 -1.78 4.38 0.74
N ASN A 139 -1.88 4.35 2.05
CA ASN A 139 -2.17 5.50 2.88
C ASN A 139 -1.24 5.56 4.09
N GLN A 140 -0.97 6.79 4.49
CA GLN A 140 -0.43 7.08 5.81
C GLN A 140 -1.56 7.00 6.84
N VAL A 141 -1.30 6.31 7.95
CA VAL A 141 -2.28 5.96 8.98
C VAL A 141 -1.73 6.32 10.35
N LEU A 142 -2.51 7.04 11.16
CA LEU A 142 -2.26 7.25 12.58
C LEU A 142 -3.00 6.20 13.38
N ILE A 143 -2.30 5.47 14.26
CA ILE A 143 -2.93 4.60 15.25
C ILE A 143 -3.39 5.48 16.43
N THR A 144 -4.70 5.50 16.67
CA THR A 144 -5.32 6.27 17.75
C THR A 144 -5.49 5.43 19.01
N GLU A 145 -6.04 5.98 20.09
CA GLU A 145 -6.30 5.23 21.33
C GLU A 145 -7.29 4.07 21.14
N THR A 146 -8.15 4.10 20.12
CA THR A 146 -9.27 3.15 19.95
C THR A 146 -9.37 2.53 18.57
N GLY A 147 -8.46 2.85 17.65
CA GLY A 147 -8.50 2.39 16.26
C GLY A 147 -7.44 3.11 15.43
N HIS A 148 -7.83 3.61 14.27
CA HIS A 148 -6.92 4.35 13.39
C HIS A 148 -7.61 5.51 12.68
N GLU A 149 -6.80 6.40 12.11
CA GLU A 149 -7.20 7.52 11.25
C GLU A 149 -6.37 7.51 9.97
N MET A 150 -7.04 7.50 8.81
CA MET A 150 -6.38 7.72 7.52
C MET A 150 -6.00 9.20 7.41
N MET A 151 -4.72 9.50 7.18
CA MET A 151 -4.20 10.86 7.21
C MET A 151 -4.37 11.60 5.87
N ASN A 152 -4.92 10.95 4.85
CA ASN A 152 -5.33 11.59 3.60
C ASN A 152 -6.69 11.06 3.14
N SER A 153 -7.34 11.81 2.24
CA SER A 153 -8.67 11.50 1.70
C SER A 153 -8.66 11.27 0.18
N LEU A 154 -7.50 10.90 -0.38
CA LEU A 154 -7.40 10.59 -1.80
C LEU A 154 -8.26 9.36 -2.14
N PRO A 155 -8.99 9.36 -3.27
CA PRO A 155 -9.78 8.21 -3.69
C PRO A 155 -8.89 6.99 -3.88
N PHE A 156 -9.46 5.81 -3.65
CA PHE A 156 -8.74 4.54 -3.80
C PHE A 156 -8.97 3.88 -5.16
N ASP A 157 -9.85 4.44 -5.99
CA ASP A 157 -10.17 3.87 -7.28
C ASP A 157 -8.95 3.82 -8.22
N LEU A 158 -8.97 2.91 -9.19
CA LEU A 158 -8.05 2.96 -10.32
C LEU A 158 -8.46 4.16 -11.18
N ILE A 159 -7.65 5.20 -11.16
CA ILE A 159 -8.00 6.50 -11.75
C ILE A 159 -7.61 6.52 -13.22
N GLU A 160 -8.59 6.68 -14.10
CA GLU A 160 -8.36 6.91 -15.54
C GLU A 160 -7.92 8.36 -15.79
N VAL A 161 -6.83 8.56 -16.55
CA VAL A 161 -6.24 9.84 -16.91
C VAL A 161 -5.98 9.95 -18.41
#